data_2b3afe48c69d16b987e4c7d270be03e2
#
_entry.id   2b3afe48c69d16b987e4c7d270be03e2
#
_cell.length_a   1.000
_cell.length_b   1.000
_cell.length_c   1.000
_cell.angle_alpha   90.00
_cell.angle_beta   90.00
_cell.angle_gamma   90.00
#
_symmetry.space_group_name_H-M   'P 1'
#
loop_
_entity.id
_entity.type
_entity.pdbx_description
1 polymer ?
#
loop_
_entity_poly.entity_id
_entity_poly.type
_entity_poly.pdbx_seq_one_letter_code
_entity_poly.pdbx_strand_id
1 'polypeptide(L)'
;MTMTTSGPTTGRAAWSSARAVPSGPGSSSARGSVARAAGPETLQIAGLVPLSTVDWPGRLVATAFLQGCPWRCTYCHNSAILDPRAPGVVPWQTVRDLLARRHGLLDGIVFSGGEPTRQAGLLAAVQEVKAAGFLVGLHTGGAYPARLARLLPHVDWVGLDVKAPARLYRAVTRVGGPTTAADQAFAALDLVLGSGVAVQVRTTVDPTVMSDDDVAELTGVLRDRGVREHVLQTVRPDGTTDEYRAALAAVRAG
;
A
#
# COMPACT_ATOMS: atom_id res chain seq x y z
N MET A 1 -50.78 22.06 -15.97
CA MET A 1 -49.80 21.00 -16.28
C MET A 1 -48.67 21.18 -15.30
N THR A 2 -48.79 20.51 -14.16
CA THR A 2 -47.88 20.62 -12.99
C THR A 2 -46.95 19.45 -13.02
N MET A 3 -45.64 19.69 -13.22
CA MET A 3 -44.58 18.67 -13.10
C MET A 3 -44.07 18.67 -11.67
N THR A 4 -44.29 17.55 -10.98
CA THR A 4 -43.67 17.22 -9.69
C THR A 4 -42.32 16.55 -9.93
N THR A 5 -41.25 17.19 -9.50
CA THR A 5 -39.88 16.62 -9.49
C THR A 5 -39.63 15.97 -8.14
N SER A 6 -39.51 14.64 -8.12
CA SER A 6 -39.06 13.89 -6.97
C SER A 6 -37.53 13.88 -6.95
N GLY A 7 -36.89 14.48 -5.95
CA GLY A 7 -35.45 14.43 -5.73
C GLY A 7 -35.03 13.12 -5.07
N PRO A 8 -33.78 12.67 -5.28
CA PRO A 8 -33.27 11.46 -4.66
C PRO A 8 -32.95 11.69 -3.18
N THR A 9 -33.46 10.82 -2.33
CA THR A 9 -33.15 10.71 -0.90
C THR A 9 -31.71 10.26 -0.71
N THR A 10 -30.85 11.13 -0.19
CA THR A 10 -29.49 10.82 0.23
C THR A 10 -29.53 9.99 1.52
N GLY A 11 -29.28 8.68 1.40
CA GLY A 11 -29.11 7.80 2.54
C GLY A 11 -27.80 8.11 3.28
N ARG A 12 -27.89 8.72 4.45
CA ARG A 12 -26.79 8.83 5.41
C ARG A 12 -26.47 7.44 5.94
N ALA A 13 -25.31 6.88 5.58
CA ALA A 13 -24.76 5.72 6.27
C ALA A 13 -24.35 6.13 7.71
N ALA A 14 -25.17 5.75 8.67
CA ALA A 14 -24.90 6.01 10.09
C ALA A 14 -23.86 4.97 10.60
N TRP A 15 -22.79 5.46 11.16
CA TRP A 15 -21.84 4.66 11.95
C TRP A 15 -22.54 4.23 13.24
N SER A 16 -23.00 2.97 13.31
CA SER A 16 -23.65 2.43 14.50
C SER A 16 -22.63 2.05 15.57
N SER A 17 -22.61 2.77 16.68
CA SER A 17 -21.91 2.38 17.89
C SER A 17 -22.72 1.29 18.60
N ALA A 18 -22.35 0.03 18.46
CA ALA A 18 -22.92 -1.08 19.22
C ALA A 18 -22.47 -1.01 20.68
N ARG A 19 -23.40 -0.71 21.59
CA ARG A 19 -23.23 -0.85 23.04
C ARG A 19 -23.23 -2.33 23.40
N ALA A 20 -22.23 -2.76 24.17
CA ALA A 20 -22.15 -4.07 24.77
C ALA A 20 -23.19 -4.22 25.89
N VAL A 21 -23.95 -5.31 25.85
CA VAL A 21 -24.84 -5.79 26.92
C VAL A 21 -24.04 -6.77 27.78
N PRO A 22 -24.02 -6.67 29.13
CA PRO A 22 -23.34 -7.64 29.97
C PRO A 22 -24.21 -8.89 30.16
N SER A 23 -23.70 -10.04 29.75
CA SER A 23 -24.28 -11.36 30.05
C SER A 23 -23.56 -11.99 31.25
N GLY A 24 -24.35 -12.55 32.17
CA GLY A 24 -23.94 -13.20 33.41
C GLY A 24 -23.21 -14.55 33.23
N PRO A 25 -22.72 -15.19 34.31
CA PRO A 25 -21.79 -16.31 34.26
C PRO A 25 -22.48 -17.65 33.92
N GLY A 26 -21.99 -18.33 32.89
CA GLY A 26 -22.53 -19.64 32.50
C GLY A 26 -21.53 -20.46 31.70
N SER A 27 -21.06 -21.54 32.32
CA SER A 27 -20.49 -22.79 31.79
C SER A 27 -19.24 -22.73 30.91
N SER A 28 -18.13 -23.23 31.45
CA SER A 28 -16.90 -23.59 30.79
C SER A 28 -17.14 -24.69 29.75
N SER A 29 -17.00 -24.39 28.48
CA SER A 29 -16.70 -25.35 27.44
C SER A 29 -15.44 -24.83 26.73
N ALA A 30 -14.37 -25.63 26.73
CA ALA A 30 -13.15 -25.39 26.00
C ALA A 30 -13.44 -25.31 24.49
N ARG A 31 -13.75 -24.14 24.00
CA ARG A 31 -13.77 -23.84 22.57
C ARG A 31 -12.39 -23.29 22.23
N GLY A 32 -11.71 -23.97 21.33
CA GLY A 32 -10.46 -23.50 20.78
C GLY A 32 -10.59 -22.02 20.40
N SER A 33 -9.70 -21.17 20.91
CA SER A 33 -9.66 -19.75 20.59
C SER A 33 -9.32 -19.62 19.10
N VAL A 34 -10.32 -19.44 18.28
CA VAL A 34 -10.11 -18.92 16.92
C VAL A 34 -9.50 -17.54 17.15
N ALA A 35 -8.21 -17.39 16.84
CA ALA A 35 -7.54 -16.11 16.94
C ALA A 35 -8.36 -15.07 16.18
N ARG A 36 -8.92 -14.10 16.91
CA ARG A 36 -9.74 -13.03 16.34
C ARG A 36 -8.90 -12.30 15.30
N ALA A 37 -9.39 -12.20 14.06
CA ALA A 37 -8.70 -11.47 13.02
C ALA A 37 -8.36 -10.05 13.51
N ALA A 38 -7.17 -9.58 13.18
CA ALA A 38 -6.72 -8.25 13.58
C ALA A 38 -7.64 -7.18 12.97
N GLY A 39 -8.22 -6.32 13.79
CA GLY A 39 -9.04 -5.20 13.35
C GLY A 39 -8.20 -4.04 12.81
N PRO A 40 -8.83 -3.05 12.16
CA PRO A 40 -8.14 -1.90 11.58
C PRO A 40 -7.47 -1.01 12.65
N GLU A 41 -7.92 -1.05 13.89
CA GLU A 41 -7.33 -0.35 15.04
C GLU A 41 -5.91 -0.81 15.37
N THR A 42 -5.53 -2.00 14.90
CA THR A 42 -4.17 -2.54 15.08
C THR A 42 -3.17 -1.95 14.10
N LEU A 43 -3.62 -1.18 13.12
CA LEU A 43 -2.74 -0.55 12.14
C LEU A 43 -1.82 0.47 12.83
N GLN A 44 -0.55 0.34 12.53
CA GLN A 44 0.47 1.31 12.88
C GLN A 44 0.63 2.27 11.69
N ILE A 45 -0.01 3.43 11.76
CA ILE A 45 0.00 4.47 10.73
C ILE A 45 1.01 5.53 11.11
N ALA A 46 2.06 5.67 10.33
CA ALA A 46 3.15 6.63 10.54
C ALA A 46 2.79 8.04 10.09
N GLY A 47 1.86 8.18 9.15
CA GLY A 47 1.44 9.48 8.64
C GLY A 47 0.18 9.37 7.80
N LEU A 48 -0.52 10.50 7.67
CA LEU A 48 -1.73 10.64 6.88
C LEU A 48 -1.68 11.93 6.08
N VAL A 49 -1.69 11.81 4.75
CA VAL A 49 -1.86 12.93 3.83
C VAL A 49 -3.35 13.04 3.51
N PRO A 50 -4.01 14.16 3.85
CA PRO A 50 -5.47 14.26 3.74
C PRO A 50 -5.97 14.46 2.31
N LEU A 51 -5.10 14.82 1.38
CA LEU A 51 -5.39 14.99 -0.05
C LEU A 51 -4.10 14.82 -0.86
N SER A 52 -4.14 13.92 -1.83
CA SER A 52 -3.10 13.70 -2.83
C SER A 52 -3.71 13.57 -4.22
N THR A 53 -3.04 14.15 -5.20
CA THR A 53 -3.37 14.06 -6.63
C THR A 53 -2.35 13.23 -7.42
N VAL A 54 -1.32 12.72 -6.72
CA VAL A 54 -0.18 12.01 -7.33
C VAL A 54 -0.09 10.54 -6.93
N ASP A 55 -0.72 10.15 -5.81
CA ASP A 55 -0.62 8.78 -5.30
C ASP A 55 -1.52 7.77 -6.05
N TRP A 56 -2.51 8.27 -6.79
CA TRP A 56 -3.34 7.48 -7.68
C TRP A 56 -3.70 8.31 -8.92
N PRO A 57 -3.19 7.94 -10.11
CA PRO A 57 -3.43 8.72 -11.33
C PRO A 57 -4.91 8.97 -11.60
N GLY A 58 -5.27 10.23 -11.80
CA GLY A 58 -6.65 10.65 -12.13
C GLY A 58 -7.64 10.59 -10.96
N ARG A 59 -7.18 10.43 -9.70
CA ARG A 59 -8.03 10.38 -8.51
C ARG A 59 -7.58 11.39 -7.45
N LEU A 60 -8.56 11.90 -6.69
CA LEU A 60 -8.35 12.66 -5.47
C LEU A 60 -8.42 11.71 -4.29
N VAL A 61 -7.30 11.43 -3.63
CA VAL A 61 -7.23 10.42 -2.58
C VAL A 61 -6.59 10.96 -1.31
N ALA A 62 -6.93 10.37 -0.17
CA ALA A 62 -6.08 10.45 1.01
C ALA A 62 -4.98 9.37 0.91
N THR A 63 -3.83 9.57 1.57
CA THR A 63 -2.77 8.56 1.61
C THR A 63 -2.37 8.26 3.04
N ALA A 64 -2.57 7.00 3.47
CA ALA A 64 -2.14 6.50 4.77
C ALA A 64 -0.80 5.76 4.63
N PHE A 65 0.23 6.29 5.30
CA PHE A 65 1.58 5.70 5.32
C PHE A 65 1.71 4.75 6.49
N LEU A 66 1.80 3.44 6.22
CA LEU A 66 1.89 2.41 7.24
C LEU A 66 3.34 2.20 7.69
N GLN A 67 3.51 2.02 9.01
CA GLN A 67 4.79 1.82 9.66
C GLN A 67 5.36 0.43 9.37
N GLY A 68 6.67 0.37 9.08
CA GLY A 68 7.45 -0.84 8.96
C GLY A 68 7.54 -1.41 7.55
N CYS A 69 8.75 -1.79 7.15
CA CYS A 69 9.05 -2.45 5.87
C CYS A 69 10.04 -3.58 6.11
N PRO A 70 9.91 -4.75 5.43
CA PRO A 70 10.91 -5.79 5.49
C PRO A 70 12.15 -5.47 4.65
N TRP A 71 12.03 -4.53 3.71
CA TRP A 71 13.11 -4.11 2.81
C TRP A 71 13.79 -2.83 3.28
N ARG A 72 15.06 -2.65 2.87
CA ARG A 72 15.92 -1.52 3.20
C ARG A 72 16.46 -0.88 1.93
N CYS A 73 15.54 -0.55 1.00
CA CYS A 73 15.94 -0.08 -0.32
C CYS A 73 16.92 1.10 -0.24
N THR A 74 17.93 1.09 -1.12
CA THR A 74 19.00 2.11 -1.19
C THR A 74 18.44 3.53 -1.21
N TYR A 75 17.48 3.77 -2.08
CA TYR A 75 16.83 5.06 -2.35
C TYR A 75 15.54 5.31 -1.56
N CYS A 76 15.31 4.60 -0.44
CA CYS A 76 14.04 4.71 0.27
C CYS A 76 13.76 6.14 0.74
N HIS A 77 12.69 6.76 0.21
CA HIS A 77 12.23 8.09 0.63
C HIS A 77 11.54 8.08 1.99
N ASN A 78 11.09 6.90 2.43
CA ASN A 78 10.38 6.69 3.70
C ASN A 78 11.29 6.03 4.75
N SER A 79 12.59 6.37 4.76
CA SER A 79 13.58 5.72 5.63
C SER A 79 13.23 5.82 7.11
N ALA A 80 12.59 6.91 7.54
CA ALA A 80 12.18 7.14 8.92
C ALA A 80 11.09 6.15 9.43
N ILE A 81 10.33 5.54 8.53
CA ILE A 81 9.22 4.64 8.89
C ILE A 81 9.48 3.16 8.59
N LEU A 82 10.75 2.79 8.42
CA LEU A 82 11.13 1.41 8.11
C LEU A 82 11.10 0.46 9.33
N ASP A 83 11.29 0.96 10.56
CA ASP A 83 11.31 0.08 11.74
C ASP A 83 9.92 -0.50 12.02
N PRO A 84 9.75 -1.84 11.91
CA PRO A 84 8.47 -2.48 12.13
C PRO A 84 8.01 -2.51 13.60
N ARG A 85 8.89 -2.13 14.54
CA ARG A 85 8.62 -2.07 15.98
C ARG A 85 8.23 -0.67 16.43
N ALA A 86 8.52 0.35 15.63
CA ALA A 86 8.11 1.71 15.94
C ALA A 86 6.58 1.82 15.91
N PRO A 87 5.97 2.49 16.89
CA PRO A 87 4.53 2.68 16.91
C PRO A 87 4.10 3.66 15.81
N GLY A 88 2.89 3.46 15.32
CA GLY A 88 2.21 4.47 14.49
C GLY A 88 1.80 5.66 15.35
N VAL A 89 1.76 6.83 14.73
CA VAL A 89 1.39 8.10 15.40
C VAL A 89 -0.02 8.57 15.05
N VAL A 90 -0.66 7.96 14.05
CA VAL A 90 -2.01 8.29 13.60
C VAL A 90 -2.96 7.15 13.97
N PRO A 91 -3.93 7.37 14.87
CA PRO A 91 -4.97 6.37 15.16
C PRO A 91 -5.86 6.12 13.94
N TRP A 92 -6.36 4.90 13.78
CA TRP A 92 -7.31 4.57 12.71
C TRP A 92 -8.57 5.45 12.74
N GLN A 93 -9.01 5.86 13.93
CA GLN A 93 -10.14 6.79 14.08
C GLN A 93 -9.93 8.11 13.31
N THR A 94 -8.70 8.62 13.25
CA THR A 94 -8.38 9.84 12.48
C THR A 94 -8.64 9.64 10.98
N VAL A 95 -8.37 8.43 10.45
CA VAL A 95 -8.67 8.09 9.05
C VAL A 95 -10.18 8.04 8.83
N ARG A 96 -10.93 7.39 9.73
CA ARG A 96 -12.40 7.36 9.68
C ARG A 96 -12.99 8.77 9.64
N ASP A 97 -12.55 9.63 10.56
CA ASP A 97 -13.04 11.01 10.66
C ASP A 97 -12.71 11.83 9.43
N LEU A 98 -11.52 11.64 8.84
CA LEU A 98 -11.13 12.28 7.58
C LEU A 98 -12.07 11.87 6.46
N LEU A 99 -12.26 10.57 6.24
CA LEU A 99 -13.10 10.04 5.17
C LEU A 99 -14.55 10.51 5.34
N ALA A 100 -15.10 10.44 6.56
CA ALA A 100 -16.47 10.91 6.84
C ALA A 100 -16.67 12.39 6.48
N ARG A 101 -15.68 13.25 6.80
CA ARG A 101 -15.73 14.69 6.45
C ARG A 101 -15.51 14.98 4.97
N ARG A 102 -14.92 14.07 4.23
CA ARG A 102 -14.53 14.24 2.81
C ARG A 102 -15.36 13.40 1.86
N HIS A 103 -16.47 12.84 2.32
CA HIS A 103 -17.40 12.10 1.47
C HIS A 103 -17.92 13.01 0.32
N GLY A 104 -17.80 12.52 -0.92
CA GLY A 104 -18.14 13.30 -2.12
C GLY A 104 -17.03 14.27 -2.60
N LEU A 105 -15.92 14.41 -1.83
CA LEU A 105 -14.75 15.21 -2.22
C LEU A 105 -13.54 14.35 -2.56
N LEU A 106 -13.34 13.25 -1.84
CA LEU A 106 -12.30 12.25 -2.14
C LEU A 106 -12.92 11.08 -2.90
N ASP A 107 -12.21 10.59 -3.91
CA ASP A 107 -12.54 9.33 -4.57
C ASP A 107 -12.25 8.13 -3.65
N GLY A 108 -11.18 8.19 -2.85
CA GLY A 108 -10.74 7.06 -2.06
C GLY A 108 -9.54 7.32 -1.16
N ILE A 109 -8.92 6.25 -0.73
CA ILE A 109 -7.68 6.25 0.04
C ILE A 109 -6.64 5.31 -0.58
N VAL A 110 -5.37 5.70 -0.52
CA VAL A 110 -4.23 4.83 -0.85
C VAL A 110 -3.53 4.40 0.43
N PHE A 111 -3.36 3.11 0.61
CA PHE A 111 -2.46 2.57 1.62
C PHE A 111 -1.06 2.44 1.05
N SER A 112 -0.10 3.13 1.69
CA SER A 112 1.29 3.25 1.27
C SER A 112 2.21 3.17 2.49
N GLY A 113 3.44 3.69 2.42
CA GLY A 113 4.34 3.87 3.56
C GLY A 113 5.59 3.04 3.47
N GLY A 114 5.81 2.16 4.46
CA GLY A 114 6.78 1.08 4.40
C GLY A 114 6.29 -0.01 3.46
N GLU A 115 5.84 -1.14 4.00
CA GLU A 115 5.14 -2.17 3.23
C GLU A 115 3.78 -2.46 3.86
N PRO A 116 2.67 -1.96 3.27
CA PRO A 116 1.35 -2.07 3.86
C PRO A 116 0.89 -3.51 4.09
N THR A 117 1.20 -4.41 3.16
CA THR A 117 0.79 -5.82 3.23
C THR A 117 1.40 -6.57 4.42
N ARG A 118 2.41 -5.97 5.10
CA ARG A 118 2.99 -6.49 6.33
C ARG A 118 1.98 -6.54 7.47
N GLN A 119 1.07 -5.58 7.53
CA GLN A 119 0.18 -5.40 8.69
C GLN A 119 -1.09 -6.24 8.60
N ALA A 120 -1.35 -7.05 9.62
CA ALA A 120 -2.47 -7.99 9.63
C ALA A 120 -3.85 -7.29 9.62
N GLY A 121 -3.95 -6.08 10.19
CA GLY A 121 -5.19 -5.29 10.23
C GLY A 121 -5.55 -4.64 8.88
N LEU A 122 -4.68 -4.68 7.88
CA LEU A 122 -4.91 -3.98 6.61
C LEU A 122 -6.16 -4.47 5.88
N LEU A 123 -6.41 -5.78 5.86
CA LEU A 123 -7.59 -6.32 5.19
C LEU A 123 -8.90 -5.78 5.80
N ALA A 124 -8.97 -5.73 7.14
CA ALA A 124 -10.14 -5.20 7.82
C ALA A 124 -10.32 -3.69 7.55
N ALA A 125 -9.21 -2.93 7.50
CA ALA A 125 -9.25 -1.51 7.14
C ALA A 125 -9.74 -1.29 5.71
N VAL A 126 -9.23 -2.05 4.75
CA VAL A 126 -9.67 -2.02 3.35
C VAL A 126 -11.17 -2.29 3.24
N GLN A 127 -11.65 -3.35 3.89
CA GLN A 127 -13.07 -3.71 3.89
C GLN A 127 -13.96 -2.62 4.50
N GLU A 128 -13.50 -2.00 5.59
CA GLU A 128 -14.21 -0.90 6.24
C GLU A 128 -14.30 0.34 5.33
N VAL A 129 -13.21 0.70 4.66
CA VAL A 129 -13.18 1.82 3.70
C VAL A 129 -14.11 1.55 2.51
N LYS A 130 -14.10 0.33 1.98
CA LYS A 130 -15.02 -0.08 0.90
C LYS A 130 -16.47 0.00 1.34
N ALA A 131 -16.79 -0.46 2.57
CA ALA A 131 -18.14 -0.38 3.12
C ALA A 131 -18.62 1.06 3.32
N ALA A 132 -17.68 2.01 3.55
CA ALA A 132 -17.96 3.44 3.62
C ALA A 132 -18.13 4.10 2.23
N GLY A 133 -18.04 3.36 1.13
CA GLY A 133 -18.28 3.82 -0.23
C GLY A 133 -17.09 4.49 -0.92
N PHE A 134 -15.87 4.33 -0.39
CA PHE A 134 -14.65 4.85 -0.99
C PHE A 134 -13.91 3.81 -1.82
N LEU A 135 -13.16 4.28 -2.81
CA LEU A 135 -12.20 3.44 -3.53
C LEU A 135 -10.94 3.20 -2.67
N VAL A 136 -10.29 2.07 -2.92
CA VAL A 136 -9.06 1.70 -2.23
C VAL A 136 -7.93 1.45 -3.22
N GLY A 137 -6.87 2.23 -3.11
CA GLY A 137 -5.58 2.00 -3.77
C GLY A 137 -4.56 1.39 -2.80
N LEU A 138 -3.62 0.63 -3.35
CA LEU A 138 -2.54 0.02 -2.60
C LEU A 138 -1.21 0.27 -3.30
N HIS A 139 -0.24 0.88 -2.60
CA HIS A 139 1.16 0.89 -3.02
C HIS A 139 1.91 -0.24 -2.32
N THR A 140 2.57 -1.10 -3.06
CA THR A 140 3.34 -2.22 -2.49
C THR A 140 4.56 -2.57 -3.34
N GLY A 141 5.61 -3.03 -2.68
CA GLY A 141 6.73 -3.68 -3.36
C GLY A 141 6.50 -5.19 -3.56
N GLY A 142 5.39 -5.74 -3.08
CA GLY A 142 5.08 -7.15 -3.24
C GLY A 142 5.78 -8.08 -2.26
N ALA A 143 6.26 -7.57 -1.11
CA ALA A 143 7.04 -8.36 -0.15
C ALA A 143 6.26 -9.52 0.50
N TYR A 144 4.92 -9.52 0.44
CA TYR A 144 4.06 -10.56 1.04
C TYR A 144 2.98 -11.02 0.05
N PRO A 145 3.32 -11.84 -0.97
CA PRO A 145 2.38 -12.25 -2.04
C PRO A 145 1.12 -12.91 -1.50
N ALA A 146 1.23 -13.80 -0.50
CA ALA A 146 0.08 -14.48 0.08
C ALA A 146 -0.90 -13.53 0.80
N ARG A 147 -0.40 -12.42 1.38
CA ARG A 147 -1.26 -11.39 1.98
C ARG A 147 -1.86 -10.48 0.91
N LEU A 148 -1.08 -10.16 -0.12
CA LEU A 148 -1.56 -9.41 -1.27
C LEU A 148 -2.71 -10.14 -1.97
N ALA A 149 -2.60 -11.44 -2.21
CA ALA A 149 -3.67 -12.25 -2.80
C ALA A 149 -5.01 -12.13 -2.06
N ARG A 150 -4.97 -11.98 -0.72
CA ARG A 150 -6.18 -11.78 0.10
C ARG A 150 -6.75 -10.36 0.00
N LEU A 151 -5.95 -9.38 -0.36
CA LEU A 151 -6.35 -7.97 -0.50
C LEU A 151 -6.94 -7.69 -1.89
N LEU A 152 -6.42 -8.34 -2.94
CA LEU A 152 -6.80 -8.08 -4.33
C LEU A 152 -8.32 -8.07 -4.60
N PRO A 153 -9.16 -8.95 -3.99
CA PRO A 153 -10.60 -8.87 -4.18
C PRO A 153 -11.28 -7.62 -3.60
N HIS A 154 -10.55 -6.83 -2.80
CA HIS A 154 -11.09 -5.69 -2.07
C HIS A 154 -10.47 -4.35 -2.44
N VAL A 155 -9.44 -4.33 -3.29
CA VAL A 155 -8.79 -3.10 -3.76
C VAL A 155 -9.20 -2.80 -5.20
N ASP A 156 -9.23 -1.51 -5.56
CA ASP A 156 -9.63 -1.05 -6.88
C ASP A 156 -8.43 -0.78 -7.79
N TRP A 157 -7.26 -0.55 -7.19
CA TRP A 157 -6.04 -0.25 -7.93
C TRP A 157 -4.79 -0.60 -7.12
N VAL A 158 -3.75 -1.02 -7.83
CA VAL A 158 -2.43 -1.33 -7.25
C VAL A 158 -1.34 -0.55 -7.97
N GLY A 159 -0.58 0.24 -7.23
CA GLY A 159 0.73 0.75 -7.65
C GLY A 159 1.81 -0.24 -7.20
N LEU A 160 2.27 -1.09 -8.11
CA LEU A 160 3.25 -2.13 -7.80
C LEU A 160 4.67 -1.68 -8.16
N ASP A 161 5.54 -1.65 -7.16
CA ASP A 161 6.95 -1.30 -7.37
C ASP A 161 7.78 -2.56 -7.66
N VAL A 162 8.16 -2.79 -8.91
CA VAL A 162 9.19 -3.76 -9.29
C VAL A 162 10.52 -3.02 -9.36
N LYS A 163 11.45 -3.35 -8.47
CA LYS A 163 12.55 -2.42 -8.15
C LYS A 163 13.80 -2.57 -9.03
N ALA A 164 14.03 -3.75 -9.61
CA ALA A 164 15.20 -4.05 -10.44
C ALA A 164 15.04 -5.39 -11.17
N PRO A 165 15.89 -5.73 -12.14
CA PRO A 165 16.06 -7.12 -12.59
C PRO A 165 16.36 -8.05 -11.41
N ALA A 166 15.92 -9.32 -11.49
CA ALA A 166 16.02 -10.26 -10.36
C ALA A 166 17.43 -10.34 -9.75
N ARG A 167 18.49 -10.33 -10.59
CA ARG A 167 19.90 -10.38 -10.17
C ARG A 167 20.34 -9.18 -9.32
N LEU A 168 19.72 -8.01 -9.50
CA LEU A 168 20.05 -6.77 -8.79
C LEU A 168 19.11 -6.49 -7.60
N TYR A 169 18.07 -7.27 -7.43
CA TYR A 169 17.06 -7.02 -6.39
C TYR A 169 17.65 -6.92 -4.99
N ARG A 170 18.62 -7.79 -4.67
CA ARG A 170 19.33 -7.77 -3.38
C ARG A 170 20.15 -6.49 -3.21
N ALA A 171 20.81 -6.03 -4.27
CA ALA A 171 21.60 -4.79 -4.22
C ALA A 171 20.71 -3.58 -3.90
N VAL A 172 19.51 -3.52 -4.51
CA VAL A 172 18.55 -2.46 -4.25
C VAL A 172 17.88 -2.61 -2.88
N THR A 173 17.35 -3.80 -2.54
CA THR A 173 16.51 -3.98 -1.34
C THR A 173 17.31 -4.23 -0.07
N ARG A 174 18.59 -4.56 -0.18
CA ARG A 174 19.52 -4.90 0.93
C ARG A 174 19.01 -6.07 1.81
N VAL A 175 18.19 -6.95 1.24
CA VAL A 175 17.62 -8.11 1.92
C VAL A 175 18.07 -9.38 1.23
N GLY A 176 18.50 -10.35 2.02
CA GLY A 176 18.85 -11.70 1.57
C GLY A 176 18.20 -12.75 2.46
N GLY A 177 17.89 -13.92 1.90
CA GLY A 177 17.26 -15.05 2.59
C GLY A 177 16.90 -16.17 1.63
N PRO A 178 16.29 -17.28 2.13
CA PRO A 178 15.92 -18.44 1.30
C PRO A 178 14.86 -18.09 0.22
N THR A 179 13.98 -17.12 0.50
CA THR A 179 13.08 -16.53 -0.49
C THR A 179 13.61 -15.15 -0.81
N THR A 180 14.07 -14.93 -2.02
CA THR A 180 14.64 -13.64 -2.39
C THR A 180 13.54 -12.58 -2.50
N ALA A 181 13.90 -11.30 -2.28
CA ALA A 181 12.97 -10.20 -2.50
C ALA A 181 12.47 -10.14 -3.96
N ALA A 182 13.28 -10.61 -4.92
CA ALA A 182 12.88 -10.75 -6.31
C ALA A 182 11.75 -11.76 -6.48
N ASP A 183 11.89 -12.98 -5.90
CA ASP A 183 10.86 -14.03 -6.03
C ASP A 183 9.52 -13.55 -5.48
N GLN A 184 9.54 -12.86 -4.34
CA GLN A 184 8.33 -12.26 -3.75
C GLN A 184 7.71 -11.21 -4.66
N ALA A 185 8.51 -10.27 -5.19
CA ALA A 185 8.02 -9.19 -6.02
C ALA A 185 7.46 -9.69 -7.35
N PHE A 186 8.13 -10.64 -8.01
CA PHE A 186 7.64 -11.22 -9.26
C PHE A 186 6.42 -12.12 -9.05
N ALA A 187 6.36 -12.88 -7.95
CA ALA A 187 5.14 -13.61 -7.58
C ALA A 187 3.96 -12.65 -7.29
N ALA A 188 4.21 -11.52 -6.64
CA ALA A 188 3.21 -10.49 -6.44
C ALA A 188 2.74 -9.87 -7.76
N LEU A 189 3.67 -9.63 -8.71
CA LEU A 189 3.35 -9.14 -10.04
C LEU A 189 2.40 -10.12 -10.77
N ASP A 190 2.74 -11.40 -10.79
CA ASP A 190 1.93 -12.43 -11.46
C ASP A 190 0.52 -12.51 -10.83
N LEU A 191 0.41 -12.41 -9.49
CA LEU A 191 -0.88 -12.36 -8.78
C LEU A 191 -1.71 -11.13 -9.18
N VAL A 192 -1.10 -9.94 -9.23
CA VAL A 192 -1.80 -8.70 -9.59
C VAL A 192 -2.28 -8.75 -11.03
N LEU A 193 -1.42 -9.16 -11.97
CA LEU A 193 -1.78 -9.29 -13.39
C LEU A 193 -2.91 -10.30 -13.61
N GLY A 194 -2.89 -11.42 -12.87
CA GLY A 194 -3.92 -12.45 -12.93
C GLY A 194 -5.24 -12.09 -12.22
N SER A 195 -5.27 -11.04 -11.38
CA SER A 195 -6.44 -10.67 -10.59
C SER A 195 -7.50 -9.86 -11.34
N GLY A 196 -7.11 -9.18 -12.42
CA GLY A 196 -7.95 -8.22 -13.14
C GLY A 196 -8.10 -6.85 -12.46
N VAL A 197 -7.46 -6.61 -11.30
CA VAL A 197 -7.41 -5.31 -10.65
C VAL A 197 -6.59 -4.34 -11.50
N ALA A 198 -7.00 -3.08 -11.58
CA ALA A 198 -6.22 -2.05 -12.27
C ALA A 198 -4.84 -1.91 -11.64
N VAL A 199 -3.78 -1.89 -12.46
CA VAL A 199 -2.39 -1.86 -11.98
C VAL A 199 -1.56 -0.86 -12.75
N GLN A 200 -0.69 -0.16 -12.04
CA GLN A 200 0.44 0.56 -12.59
C GLN A 200 1.72 -0.03 -12.02
N VAL A 201 2.55 -0.60 -12.89
CA VAL A 201 3.88 -1.11 -12.51
C VAL A 201 4.88 0.03 -12.59
N ARG A 202 5.65 0.22 -11.51
CA ARG A 202 6.60 1.32 -11.38
C ARG A 202 7.99 0.80 -11.05
N THR A 203 9.01 1.49 -11.56
CA THR A 203 10.40 1.27 -11.16
C THR A 203 11.05 2.63 -10.88
N THR A 204 11.49 2.84 -9.64
CA THR A 204 12.39 3.95 -9.34
C THR A 204 13.80 3.55 -9.78
N VAL A 205 14.31 4.22 -10.80
CA VAL A 205 15.65 3.96 -11.35
C VAL A 205 16.70 4.47 -10.37
N ASP A 206 17.47 3.55 -9.82
CA ASP A 206 18.60 3.86 -8.93
C ASP A 206 19.92 3.78 -9.70
N PRO A 207 20.49 4.90 -10.14
CA PRO A 207 21.70 4.90 -10.95
C PRO A 207 22.96 4.48 -10.16
N THR A 208 22.86 4.32 -8.83
CA THR A 208 23.95 3.77 -8.03
C THR A 208 24.04 2.23 -8.11
N VAL A 209 23.00 1.59 -8.67
CA VAL A 209 22.89 0.13 -8.77
C VAL A 209 22.57 -0.34 -10.19
N MET A 210 21.78 0.43 -10.95
CA MET A 210 21.27 0.04 -12.27
C MET A 210 21.87 0.92 -13.37
N SER A 211 22.35 0.29 -14.44
CA SER A 211 22.65 0.92 -15.73
C SER A 211 21.39 1.04 -16.60
N ASP A 212 21.50 1.75 -17.72
CA ASP A 212 20.43 1.84 -18.72
C ASP A 212 20.10 0.45 -19.33
N ASP A 213 21.13 -0.42 -19.51
CA ASP A 213 20.93 -1.80 -19.96
C ASP A 213 20.11 -2.62 -18.95
N ASP A 214 20.33 -2.42 -17.65
CA ASP A 214 19.54 -3.07 -16.60
C ASP A 214 18.08 -2.62 -16.62
N VAL A 215 17.83 -1.35 -16.89
CA VAL A 215 16.48 -0.80 -17.04
C VAL A 215 15.81 -1.36 -18.28
N ALA A 216 16.54 -1.49 -19.39
CA ALA A 216 16.04 -2.09 -20.64
C ALA A 216 15.71 -3.58 -20.44
N GLU A 217 16.60 -4.35 -19.76
CA GLU A 217 16.37 -5.74 -19.39
C GLU A 217 15.06 -5.88 -18.58
N LEU A 218 14.92 -5.09 -17.49
CA LEU A 218 13.73 -5.13 -16.67
C LEU A 218 12.46 -4.82 -17.45
N THR A 219 12.49 -3.78 -18.27
CA THR A 219 11.35 -3.38 -19.11
C THR A 219 10.95 -4.50 -20.08
N GLY A 220 11.93 -5.20 -20.66
CA GLY A 220 11.69 -6.39 -21.49
C GLY A 220 11.01 -7.51 -20.71
N VAL A 221 11.57 -7.87 -19.55
CA VAL A 221 11.00 -8.91 -18.65
C VAL A 221 9.56 -8.58 -18.23
N LEU A 222 9.28 -7.33 -17.90
CA LEU A 222 7.93 -6.89 -17.49
C LEU A 222 6.95 -6.97 -18.66
N ARG A 223 7.34 -6.50 -19.84
CA ARG A 223 6.53 -6.60 -21.07
C ARG A 223 6.20 -8.05 -21.41
N ASP A 224 7.18 -8.96 -21.36
CA ASP A 224 7.01 -10.37 -21.68
C ASP A 224 6.10 -11.09 -20.68
N ARG A 225 5.94 -10.54 -19.45
CA ARG A 225 4.96 -10.96 -18.44
C ARG A 225 3.58 -10.33 -18.62
N GLY A 226 3.38 -9.47 -19.64
CA GLY A 226 2.09 -8.85 -19.92
C GLY A 226 1.84 -7.51 -19.23
N VAL A 227 2.87 -6.87 -18.67
CA VAL A 227 2.75 -5.50 -18.15
C VAL A 227 2.53 -4.54 -19.33
N ARG A 228 1.39 -3.84 -19.31
CA ARG A 228 1.00 -2.88 -20.36
C ARG A 228 1.48 -1.47 -20.08
N GLU A 229 1.54 -1.09 -18.82
CA GLU A 229 1.98 0.22 -18.35
C GLU A 229 3.13 0.04 -17.35
N HIS A 230 4.35 0.45 -17.75
CA HIS A 230 5.53 0.47 -16.89
C HIS A 230 6.04 1.90 -16.79
N VAL A 231 5.99 2.46 -15.58
CA VAL A 231 6.41 3.83 -15.30
C VAL A 231 7.80 3.83 -14.69
N LEU A 232 8.74 4.48 -15.36
CA LEU A 232 10.08 4.73 -14.82
C LEU A 232 10.05 6.03 -14.03
N GLN A 233 10.51 5.98 -12.78
CA GLN A 233 10.58 7.12 -11.89
C GLN A 233 12.04 7.47 -11.63
N THR A 234 12.38 8.75 -11.73
CA THR A 234 13.69 9.24 -11.34
C THR A 234 13.77 9.32 -9.82
N VAL A 235 14.84 8.78 -9.24
CA VAL A 235 15.08 8.89 -7.80
C VAL A 235 15.28 10.37 -7.39
N ARG A 236 14.62 10.76 -6.30
CA ARG A 236 14.82 12.08 -5.65
C ARG A 236 15.73 11.89 -4.44
N PRO A 237 16.67 12.83 -4.18
CA PRO A 237 17.54 12.74 -3.00
C PRO A 237 16.80 12.98 -1.69
N ASP A 238 15.73 13.78 -1.72
CA ASP A 238 14.96 14.17 -0.53
C ASP A 238 14.33 12.96 0.17
N GLY A 239 14.44 12.88 1.50
CA GLY A 239 13.94 11.78 2.32
C GLY A 239 14.81 10.52 2.31
N THR A 240 15.87 10.46 1.48
CA THR A 240 16.85 9.37 1.48
C THR A 240 17.91 9.57 2.56
N THR A 241 18.75 8.55 2.79
CA THR A 241 19.86 8.64 3.75
C THR A 241 21.01 9.51 3.23
N ASP A 242 21.84 10.05 4.13
CA ASP A 242 23.03 10.84 3.77
C ASP A 242 24.01 10.02 2.93
N GLU A 243 24.19 8.75 3.29
CA GLU A 243 25.02 7.79 2.55
C GLU A 243 24.57 7.66 1.10
N TYR A 244 23.26 7.51 0.90
CA TYR A 244 22.71 7.39 -0.45
C TYR A 244 22.86 8.70 -1.25
N ARG A 245 22.62 9.85 -0.63
CA ARG A 245 22.78 11.14 -1.29
C ARG A 245 24.22 11.37 -1.78
N ALA A 246 25.21 10.96 -0.95
CA ALA A 246 26.61 11.04 -1.34
C ALA A 246 26.93 10.11 -2.53
N ALA A 247 26.45 8.87 -2.50
CA ALA A 247 26.63 7.91 -3.60
C ALA A 247 25.96 8.43 -4.90
N LEU A 248 24.74 8.95 -4.81
CA LEU A 248 24.01 9.50 -5.95
C LEU A 248 24.74 10.71 -6.55
N ALA A 249 25.29 11.60 -5.72
CA ALA A 249 26.07 12.75 -6.17
C ALA A 249 27.35 12.32 -6.90
N ALA A 250 28.04 11.29 -6.41
CA ALA A 250 29.23 10.76 -7.06
C ALA A 250 28.94 10.20 -8.47
N VAL A 251 27.83 9.44 -8.62
CA VAL A 251 27.43 8.91 -9.94
C VAL A 251 27.04 10.02 -10.92
N ARG A 252 26.46 11.12 -10.44
CA ARG A 252 26.06 12.25 -11.30
C ARG A 252 27.22 13.17 -11.71
N ALA A 253 28.34 13.06 -11.05
CA ALA A 253 29.53 13.89 -11.31
C ALA A 253 30.53 13.21 -12.29
N GLY A 254 30.43 11.92 -12.51
CA GLY A 254 31.27 11.12 -13.43
C GLY A 254 30.59 10.87 -14.74
#